data_e0f035520fffd862058bdc3709663fac
#
_entry.id   e0f035520fffd862058bdc3709663fac
#
_cell.length_a   1.000
_cell.length_b   1.000
_cell.length_c   1.000
_cell.angle_alpha   90.00
_cell.angle_beta   90.00
_cell.angle_gamma   90.00
#
_symmetry.space_group_name_H-M   'P 1'
#
loop_
_entity.id
_entity.type
_entity.pdbx_description
1 polymer ?
#
loop_
_entity_poly.entity_id
_entity_poly.type
_entity_poly.pdbx_seq_one_letter_code
_entity_poly.pdbx_strand_id
1 'polypeptide(L)'
;FDSYTERKLAIEVIAKETTVALEAKLGAENVKSDDVARAFDEIQEKLYRQNILETGKRVDGRGSADLRTITCETGVLPRVHGSAVFNRGETQALVISTLGTSRDTQEIDGLTGGAKSKSFILHYNFPPFSTGEAGRFGFTGRREIGHGALAERSLLPILPPEDEFPY
;
A
#
# COMPACT_ATOMS: atom_id res chain seq x y z
N PHE A 1 1.79 18.52 -11.34
CA PHE A 1 2.77 17.47 -10.99
C PHE A 1 2.15 16.11 -11.27
N ASP A 2 2.75 15.33 -12.15
CA ASP A 2 2.23 14.01 -12.53
C ASP A 2 2.71 12.92 -11.53
N SER A 3 3.83 13.15 -10.84
CA SER A 3 4.40 12.26 -9.84
C SER A 3 4.07 12.68 -8.41
N TYR A 4 3.76 11.68 -7.57
CA TYR A 4 3.60 11.88 -6.12
C TYR A 4 4.88 12.44 -5.48
N THR A 5 6.04 11.94 -5.91
CA THR A 5 7.34 12.35 -5.36
C THR A 5 7.66 13.81 -5.65
N GLU A 6 7.44 14.27 -6.89
CA GLU A 6 7.66 15.68 -7.26
C GLU A 6 6.75 16.62 -6.47
N ARG A 7 5.47 16.25 -6.32
CA ARG A 7 4.51 17.02 -5.52
C ARG A 7 4.93 17.10 -4.07
N LYS A 8 5.36 15.99 -3.48
CA LYS A 8 5.83 15.94 -2.10
C LYS A 8 7.03 16.85 -1.88
N LEU A 9 8.03 16.79 -2.76
CA LEU A 9 9.20 17.67 -2.69
C LEU A 9 8.83 19.16 -2.81
N ALA A 10 7.94 19.51 -3.71
CA ALA A 10 7.48 20.89 -3.86
C ALA A 10 6.77 21.40 -2.57
N ILE A 11 5.95 20.58 -1.96
CA ILE A 11 5.26 20.90 -0.69
C ILE A 11 6.26 21.06 0.45
N GLU A 12 7.28 20.21 0.54
CA GLU A 12 8.33 20.31 1.56
C GLU A 12 9.13 21.62 1.44
N VAL A 13 9.41 22.08 0.23
CA VAL A 13 10.07 23.36 0.00
C VAL A 13 9.20 24.51 0.53
N ILE A 14 7.92 24.54 0.17
CA ILE A 14 6.99 25.59 0.64
C ILE A 14 6.84 25.56 2.16
N ALA A 15 6.78 24.39 2.77
CA ALA A 15 6.67 24.24 4.22
C ALA A 15 7.92 24.82 4.93
N LYS A 16 9.12 24.55 4.41
CA LYS A 16 10.38 25.12 4.95
C LYS A 16 10.43 26.63 4.81
N GLU A 17 10.09 27.16 3.65
CA GLU A 17 10.04 28.62 3.41
C GLU A 17 9.03 29.31 4.35
N THR A 18 7.87 28.68 4.56
CA THR A 18 6.84 29.18 5.47
C THR A 18 7.35 29.19 6.91
N THR A 19 8.04 28.15 7.36
CA THR A 19 8.61 28.08 8.71
C THR A 19 9.61 29.22 8.91
N VAL A 20 10.55 29.41 7.99
CA VAL A 20 11.54 30.49 8.04
C VAL A 20 10.88 31.87 8.09
N ALA A 21 9.84 32.08 7.28
CA ALA A 21 9.10 33.34 7.26
C ALA A 21 8.34 33.62 8.58
N LEU A 22 7.82 32.57 9.22
CA LEU A 22 7.16 32.65 10.52
C LEU A 22 8.17 32.96 11.66
N GLU A 23 9.30 32.29 11.65
CA GLU A 23 10.40 32.54 12.60
C GLU A 23 10.90 33.98 12.53
N ALA A 24 11.04 34.52 11.31
CA ALA A 24 11.42 35.92 11.09
C ALA A 24 10.38 36.94 11.60
N LYS A 25 9.10 36.57 11.58
CA LYS A 25 8.00 37.48 12.03
C LYS A 25 7.70 37.39 13.51
N LEU A 26 7.74 36.19 14.08
CA LEU A 26 7.26 35.90 15.43
C LEU A 26 8.39 35.65 16.43
N GLY A 27 9.62 35.52 15.96
CA GLY A 27 10.78 35.06 16.75
C GLY A 27 10.84 33.52 16.78
N ALA A 28 12.04 32.98 16.63
CA ALA A 28 12.26 31.52 16.55
C ALA A 28 11.79 30.78 17.81
N GLU A 29 11.87 31.42 18.99
CA GLU A 29 11.44 30.86 20.27
C GLU A 29 9.89 30.68 20.36
N ASN A 30 9.12 31.39 19.55
CA ASN A 30 7.66 31.36 19.54
C ASN A 30 7.10 30.43 18.45
N VAL A 31 7.92 29.89 17.56
CA VAL A 31 7.52 29.03 16.46
C VAL A 31 7.89 27.58 16.77
N LYS A 32 6.89 26.77 17.07
CA LYS A 32 7.10 25.32 17.25
C LYS A 32 6.90 24.60 15.90
N SER A 33 7.88 23.84 15.50
CA SER A 33 7.88 23.07 14.25
C SER A 33 6.61 22.19 14.09
N ASP A 34 6.19 21.55 15.19
CA ASP A 34 5.00 20.66 15.18
C ASP A 34 3.69 21.43 14.97
N ASP A 35 3.59 22.66 15.50
CA ASP A 35 2.41 23.50 15.31
C ASP A 35 2.33 24.02 13.87
N VAL A 36 3.47 24.38 13.28
CA VAL A 36 3.55 24.78 11.87
C VAL A 36 3.19 23.61 10.95
N ALA A 37 3.75 22.43 11.20
CA ALA A 37 3.43 21.24 10.42
C ALA A 37 1.95 20.90 10.46
N ARG A 38 1.33 20.90 11.64
CA ARG A 38 -0.11 20.63 11.81
C ARG A 38 -0.97 21.67 11.10
N ALA A 39 -0.68 22.95 11.25
CA ALA A 39 -1.42 24.01 10.57
C ALA A 39 -1.28 23.92 9.05
N PHE A 40 -0.09 23.56 8.56
CA PHE A 40 0.19 23.35 7.15
C PHE A 40 -0.63 22.18 6.58
N ASP A 41 -0.65 21.05 7.28
CA ASP A 41 -1.44 19.88 6.88
C ASP A 41 -2.94 20.19 6.83
N GLU A 42 -3.48 20.92 7.82
CA GLU A 42 -4.90 21.33 7.83
C GLU A 42 -5.24 22.25 6.65
N ILE A 43 -4.38 23.20 6.31
CA ILE A 43 -4.59 24.10 5.16
C ILE A 43 -4.52 23.28 3.86
N GLN A 44 -3.56 22.41 3.74
CA GLN A 44 -3.36 21.54 2.58
C GLN A 44 -4.59 20.64 2.34
N GLU A 45 -5.12 20.01 3.40
CA GLU A 45 -6.32 19.20 3.31
C GLU A 45 -7.53 20.01 2.82
N LYS A 46 -7.74 21.20 3.37
CA LYS A 46 -8.82 22.11 2.96
C LYS A 46 -8.70 22.50 1.49
N LEU A 47 -7.51 22.90 1.06
CA LEU A 47 -7.24 23.29 -0.33
C LEU A 47 -7.45 22.13 -1.32
N TYR A 48 -6.99 20.91 -0.98
CA TYR A 48 -7.22 19.74 -1.81
C TYR A 48 -8.69 19.42 -1.95
N ARG A 49 -9.44 19.44 -0.84
CA ARG A 49 -10.88 19.19 -0.84
C ARG A 49 -11.62 20.25 -1.66
N GLN A 50 -11.31 21.52 -1.47
CA GLN A 50 -11.92 22.61 -2.22
C GLN A 50 -11.64 22.48 -3.72
N ASN A 51 -10.40 22.25 -4.11
CA ASN A 51 -10.02 22.06 -5.50
C ASN A 51 -10.79 20.90 -6.17
N ILE A 52 -10.94 19.78 -5.48
CA ILE A 52 -11.69 18.63 -6.00
C ILE A 52 -13.18 18.98 -6.19
N LEU A 53 -13.77 19.69 -5.24
CA LEU A 53 -15.18 20.11 -5.30
C LEU A 53 -15.45 21.13 -6.43
N GLU A 54 -14.51 22.05 -6.66
CA GLU A 54 -14.65 23.10 -7.68
C GLU A 54 -14.33 22.58 -9.09
N THR A 55 -13.30 21.75 -9.22
CA THR A 55 -12.79 21.32 -10.55
C THR A 55 -13.27 19.93 -10.97
N GLY A 56 -13.75 19.11 -10.03
CA GLY A 56 -14.05 17.69 -10.26
C GLY A 56 -12.81 16.83 -10.51
N LYS A 57 -11.61 17.40 -10.34
CA LYS A 57 -10.34 16.71 -10.61
C LYS A 57 -9.58 16.42 -9.33
N ARG A 58 -9.03 15.24 -9.24
CA ARG A 58 -8.11 14.83 -8.17
C ARG A 58 -6.77 15.56 -8.32
N VAL A 59 -5.95 15.53 -7.28
CA VAL A 59 -4.64 16.21 -7.23
C VAL A 59 -3.67 15.76 -8.34
N ASP A 60 -3.83 14.55 -8.83
CA ASP A 60 -3.06 13.97 -9.95
C ASP A 60 -3.74 14.17 -11.33
N GLY A 61 -4.73 15.06 -11.41
CA GLY A 61 -5.43 15.41 -12.65
C GLY A 61 -6.53 14.44 -13.08
N ARG A 62 -6.69 13.29 -12.42
CA ARG A 62 -7.74 12.32 -12.73
C ARG A 62 -9.12 12.84 -12.31
N GLY A 63 -10.13 12.43 -13.05
CA GLY A 63 -11.53 12.62 -12.65
C GLY A 63 -11.97 11.67 -11.55
N SER A 64 -13.22 11.78 -11.12
CA SER A 64 -13.78 10.97 -10.03
C SER A 64 -13.83 9.48 -10.33
N ALA A 65 -14.05 9.09 -11.60
CA ALA A 65 -14.17 7.71 -12.06
C ALA A 65 -12.87 7.15 -12.69
N ASP A 66 -11.85 7.98 -12.88
CA ASP A 66 -10.61 7.55 -13.55
C ASP A 66 -9.78 6.63 -12.66
N LEU A 67 -9.33 5.54 -13.24
CA LEU A 67 -8.39 4.61 -12.61
C LEU A 67 -6.95 4.97 -13.00
N ARG A 68 -6.01 4.67 -12.12
CA ARG A 68 -4.58 4.67 -12.49
C ARG A 68 -4.33 3.58 -13.51
N THR A 69 -3.36 3.78 -14.39
CA THR A 69 -2.94 2.76 -15.36
C THR A 69 -2.58 1.46 -14.63
N ILE A 70 -3.18 0.37 -15.07
CA ILE A 70 -2.92 -0.98 -14.54
C ILE A 70 -2.17 -1.77 -15.60
N THR A 71 -1.06 -2.40 -15.21
CA THR A 71 -0.33 -3.37 -16.02
C THR A 71 -0.07 -4.63 -15.22
N CYS A 72 -0.12 -5.77 -15.90
CA CYS A 72 0.15 -7.09 -15.32
C CYS A 72 1.09 -7.85 -16.24
N GLU A 73 2.15 -8.40 -15.66
CA GLU A 73 3.10 -9.28 -16.35
C GLU A 73 3.19 -10.60 -15.60
N THR A 74 3.12 -11.71 -16.31
CA THR A 74 3.22 -13.06 -15.72
C THR A 74 4.52 -13.73 -16.15
N GLY A 75 4.97 -14.73 -15.38
CA GLY A 75 6.17 -15.50 -15.71
C GLY A 75 7.48 -14.74 -15.56
N VAL A 76 7.53 -13.71 -14.71
CA VAL A 76 8.71 -12.85 -14.53
C VAL A 76 9.87 -13.54 -13.82
N LEU A 77 9.61 -14.57 -13.02
CA LEU A 77 10.61 -15.36 -12.31
C LEU A 77 10.67 -16.79 -12.89
N PRO A 78 11.84 -17.26 -13.35
CA PRO A 78 11.93 -18.51 -14.12
C PRO A 78 11.93 -19.79 -13.27
N ARG A 79 12.10 -19.71 -11.95
CA ARG A 79 12.28 -20.90 -11.08
C ARG A 79 11.13 -21.16 -10.11
N VAL A 80 10.12 -20.32 -10.10
CA VAL A 80 8.94 -20.47 -9.25
C VAL A 80 7.81 -21.14 -10.03
N HIS A 81 6.81 -21.70 -9.34
CA HIS A 81 5.66 -22.35 -9.98
C HIS A 81 4.76 -21.34 -10.70
N GLY A 82 4.67 -20.13 -10.18
CA GLY A 82 4.01 -19.01 -10.84
C GLY A 82 4.54 -17.68 -10.31
N SER A 83 4.56 -16.67 -11.16
CA SER A 83 4.91 -15.31 -10.75
C SER A 83 4.20 -14.28 -11.60
N ALA A 84 3.88 -13.15 -10.99
CA ALA A 84 3.31 -12.01 -11.67
C ALA A 84 3.77 -10.70 -11.04
N VAL A 85 3.91 -9.67 -11.85
CA VAL A 85 4.06 -8.28 -11.40
C VAL A 85 2.79 -7.54 -11.74
N PHE A 86 2.21 -6.93 -10.74
CA PHE A 86 1.04 -6.07 -10.87
C PHE A 86 1.45 -4.62 -10.58
N ASN A 87 1.17 -3.72 -11.50
CA ASN A 87 1.40 -2.30 -11.33
C ASN A 87 0.08 -1.54 -11.41
N ARG A 88 -0.10 -0.57 -10.53
CA ARG A 88 -1.18 0.41 -10.58
C ARG A 88 -0.61 1.81 -10.33
N GLY A 89 -0.30 2.50 -11.40
CA GLY A 89 0.48 3.73 -11.33
C GLY A 89 1.86 3.47 -10.73
N GLU A 90 2.21 4.15 -9.67
CA GLU A 90 3.50 4.01 -8.96
C GLU A 90 3.52 2.86 -7.92
N THR A 91 2.39 2.19 -7.71
CA THR A 91 2.29 1.06 -6.77
C THR A 91 2.56 -0.25 -7.51
N GLN A 92 3.47 -1.06 -6.99
CA GLN A 92 3.84 -2.35 -7.56
C GLN A 92 3.69 -3.47 -6.53
N ALA A 93 3.22 -4.62 -6.98
CA ALA A 93 3.22 -5.86 -6.21
C ALA A 93 3.86 -6.98 -7.01
N LEU A 94 4.80 -7.70 -6.40
CA LEU A 94 5.35 -8.95 -6.91
C LEU A 94 4.60 -10.10 -6.23
N VAL A 95 3.94 -10.91 -7.02
CA VAL A 95 3.19 -12.09 -6.57
C VAL A 95 3.95 -13.34 -6.99
N ILE A 96 4.16 -14.26 -6.05
CA ILE A 96 4.83 -15.53 -6.28
C ILE A 96 3.91 -16.64 -5.82
N SER A 97 3.67 -17.62 -6.69
CA SER A 97 2.86 -18.79 -6.38
C SER A 97 3.76 -20.02 -6.21
N THR A 98 3.49 -20.77 -5.16
CA THR A 98 4.14 -22.06 -4.89
C THR A 98 3.03 -23.12 -4.78
N LEU A 99 3.16 -24.17 -5.55
CA LEU A 99 2.25 -25.32 -5.51
C LEU A 99 2.82 -26.37 -4.56
N GLY A 100 1.96 -26.91 -3.72
CA GLY A 100 2.30 -27.97 -2.77
C GLY A 100 1.41 -29.20 -2.99
N THR A 101 1.57 -30.17 -2.12
CA THR A 101 0.75 -31.39 -2.07
C THR A 101 -0.22 -31.33 -0.89
N SER A 102 -1.12 -32.29 -0.80
CA SER A 102 -2.03 -32.42 0.35
C SER A 102 -1.31 -32.53 1.71
N ARG A 103 -0.01 -32.86 1.72
CA ARG A 103 0.83 -32.92 2.95
C ARG A 103 1.33 -31.55 3.39
N ASP A 104 1.27 -30.56 2.50
CA ASP A 104 1.75 -29.21 2.74
C ASP A 104 0.63 -28.29 3.24
N THR A 105 -0.58 -28.83 3.41
CA THR A 105 -1.72 -28.09 3.95
C THR A 105 -1.50 -27.69 5.41
N GLN A 106 -1.99 -26.50 5.77
CA GLN A 106 -1.94 -26.04 7.16
C GLN A 106 -3.03 -26.72 7.96
N GLU A 107 -2.64 -27.52 8.96
CA GLU A 107 -3.58 -28.03 9.96
C GLU A 107 -3.81 -26.98 11.04
N ILE A 108 -5.08 -26.68 11.29
CA ILE A 108 -5.52 -25.75 12.33
C ILE A 108 -6.24 -26.56 13.39
N ASP A 109 -5.57 -26.79 14.52
CA ASP A 109 -6.16 -27.43 15.70
C ASP A 109 -6.79 -26.35 16.57
N GLY A 110 -8.11 -26.28 16.53
CA GLY A 110 -8.89 -25.32 17.32
C GLY A 110 -9.44 -25.96 18.60
N LEU A 111 -9.50 -25.19 19.69
CA LEU A 111 -10.10 -25.62 20.96
C LEU A 111 -11.58 -26.07 20.82
N THR A 112 -12.26 -25.55 19.78
CA THR A 112 -13.64 -25.87 19.48
C THR A 112 -13.81 -26.14 18.00
N GLY A 113 -14.37 -27.27 17.61
CA GLY A 113 -14.76 -27.55 16.22
C GLY A 113 -13.89 -28.52 15.44
N GLY A 114 -12.91 -29.19 16.06
CA GLY A 114 -12.05 -30.20 15.42
C GLY A 114 -10.94 -29.61 14.55
N ALA A 115 -10.07 -30.47 14.06
CA ALA A 115 -8.98 -30.11 13.14
C ALA A 115 -9.55 -29.65 11.79
N LYS A 116 -9.10 -28.52 11.31
CA LYS A 116 -9.44 -27.98 9.98
C LYS A 116 -8.17 -27.89 9.15
N SER A 117 -8.25 -28.31 7.92
CA SER A 117 -7.17 -28.16 6.94
C SER A 117 -7.40 -26.92 6.09
N LYS A 118 -6.31 -26.20 5.78
CA LYS A 118 -6.31 -25.04 4.90
C LYS A 118 -5.29 -25.27 3.79
N SER A 119 -5.78 -25.43 2.56
CA SER A 119 -4.95 -25.68 1.37
C SER A 119 -4.45 -24.38 0.74
N PHE A 120 -5.26 -23.34 0.68
CA PHE A 120 -4.86 -22.04 0.15
C PHE A 120 -4.35 -21.12 1.25
N ILE A 121 -3.10 -20.69 1.12
CA ILE A 121 -2.42 -19.82 2.09
C ILE A 121 -1.86 -18.61 1.35
N LEU A 122 -2.14 -17.40 1.82
CA LEU A 122 -1.60 -16.17 1.28
C LEU A 122 -0.77 -15.44 2.34
N HIS A 123 0.49 -15.20 2.02
CA HIS A 123 1.38 -14.35 2.80
C HIS A 123 1.52 -13.00 2.13
N TYR A 124 1.42 -11.93 2.91
CA TYR A 124 1.61 -10.56 2.46
C TYR A 124 2.75 -9.91 3.24
N ASN A 125 3.71 -9.37 2.52
CA ASN A 125 4.84 -8.65 3.07
C ASN A 125 4.86 -7.21 2.54
N PHE A 126 5.14 -6.25 3.41
CA PHE A 126 5.27 -4.85 3.06
C PHE A 126 6.58 -4.31 3.68
N PRO A 127 7.73 -4.59 3.05
CA PRO A 127 9.03 -4.19 3.58
C PRO A 127 9.21 -2.66 3.55
N PRO A 128 10.05 -2.09 4.43
CA PRO A 128 10.26 -0.64 4.53
C PRO A 128 10.65 0.04 3.22
N PHE A 129 11.43 -0.63 2.37
CA PHE A 129 11.80 -0.08 1.06
C PHE A 129 10.60 0.17 0.12
N SER A 130 9.44 -0.44 0.39
CA SER A 130 8.21 -0.19 -0.39
C SER A 130 7.70 1.25 -0.25
N THR A 131 8.07 1.92 0.84
CA THR A 131 7.79 3.34 1.11
C THR A 131 9.01 4.23 0.97
N GLY A 132 10.16 3.69 0.53
CA GLY A 132 11.43 4.40 0.44
C GLY A 132 12.11 4.62 1.79
N GLU A 133 11.71 3.86 2.81
CA GLU A 133 12.27 3.96 4.15
C GLU A 133 13.38 2.93 4.38
N ALA A 134 14.41 3.33 5.13
CA ALA A 134 15.38 2.41 5.69
C ALA A 134 14.85 1.87 7.02
N GLY A 135 14.57 0.58 7.10
CA GLY A 135 13.99 -0.02 8.28
C GLY A 135 14.41 -1.48 8.48
N ARG A 136 14.09 -2.02 9.64
CA ARG A 136 14.39 -3.40 9.99
C ARG A 136 13.49 -4.34 9.20
N PHE A 137 14.08 -5.27 8.50
CA PHE A 137 13.35 -6.42 7.93
C PHE A 137 13.08 -7.40 9.07
N GLY A 138 11.81 -7.59 9.41
CA GLY A 138 11.45 -8.36 10.59
C GLY A 138 10.08 -9.03 10.47
N PHE A 139 9.42 -9.17 11.59
CA PHE A 139 8.13 -9.83 11.68
C PHE A 139 7.02 -9.03 10.99
N THR A 140 6.08 -9.76 10.40
CA THR A 140 4.87 -9.21 9.77
C THR A 140 4.03 -8.48 10.82
N GLY A 141 3.72 -7.22 10.59
CA GLY A 141 2.88 -6.42 11.47
C GLY A 141 1.38 -6.75 11.32
N ARG A 142 0.57 -6.21 12.22
CA ARG A 142 -0.89 -6.45 12.20
C ARG A 142 -1.55 -5.95 10.92
N ARG A 143 -1.01 -4.88 10.32
CA ARG A 143 -1.50 -4.32 9.07
C ARG A 143 -1.32 -5.30 7.90
N GLU A 144 -0.13 -5.89 7.80
CA GLU A 144 0.18 -6.88 6.77
C GLU A 144 -0.68 -8.14 6.92
N ILE A 145 -0.86 -8.64 8.15
CA ILE A 145 -1.71 -9.79 8.45
C ILE A 145 -3.16 -9.51 8.02
N GLY A 146 -3.70 -8.35 8.39
CA GLY A 146 -5.06 -7.96 8.01
C GLY A 146 -5.24 -7.76 6.50
N HIS A 147 -4.26 -7.15 5.84
CA HIS A 147 -4.28 -6.95 4.38
C HIS A 147 -4.16 -8.28 3.64
N GLY A 148 -3.27 -9.17 4.08
CA GLY A 148 -3.16 -10.53 3.56
C GLY A 148 -4.45 -11.33 3.69
N ALA A 149 -5.11 -11.26 4.84
CA ALA A 149 -6.40 -11.93 5.06
C ALA A 149 -7.53 -11.40 4.15
N LEU A 150 -7.52 -10.10 3.83
CA LEU A 150 -8.47 -9.53 2.86
C LEU A 150 -8.19 -10.02 1.44
N ALA A 151 -6.93 -10.05 1.03
CA ALA A 151 -6.51 -10.55 -0.27
C ALA A 151 -6.86 -12.04 -0.42
N GLU A 152 -6.56 -12.86 0.58
CA GLU A 152 -6.89 -14.28 0.61
C GLU A 152 -8.40 -14.52 0.41
N ARG A 153 -9.24 -13.84 1.18
CA ARG A 153 -10.71 -13.95 1.05
C ARG A 153 -11.23 -13.51 -0.31
N SER A 154 -10.56 -12.56 -0.96
CA SER A 154 -10.94 -12.10 -2.28
C SER A 154 -10.63 -13.13 -3.38
N LEU A 155 -9.62 -13.97 -3.19
CA LEU A 155 -9.19 -14.97 -4.14
C LEU A 155 -9.91 -16.30 -3.98
N LEU A 156 -10.33 -16.67 -2.77
CA LEU A 156 -11.01 -17.95 -2.50
C LEU A 156 -12.16 -18.29 -3.47
N PRO A 157 -13.06 -17.34 -3.85
CA PRO A 157 -14.17 -17.64 -4.74
C PRO A 157 -13.78 -17.93 -6.19
N ILE A 158 -12.56 -17.61 -6.59
CA ILE A 158 -12.08 -17.77 -7.98
C ILE A 158 -11.01 -18.85 -8.11
N LEU A 159 -10.67 -19.52 -7.00
CA LEU A 159 -9.77 -20.68 -7.07
C LEU A 159 -10.47 -21.82 -7.85
N PRO A 160 -9.72 -22.54 -8.70
CA PRO A 160 -10.25 -23.72 -9.33
C PRO A 160 -10.63 -24.76 -8.26
N PRO A 161 -11.64 -25.59 -8.53
CA PRO A 161 -12.03 -26.66 -7.62
C PRO A 161 -10.93 -27.72 -7.49
N GLU A 162 -10.89 -28.41 -6.36
CA GLU A 162 -9.82 -29.36 -6.00
C GLU A 162 -9.71 -30.54 -6.97
N ASP A 163 -10.81 -30.96 -7.60
CA ASP A 163 -10.84 -32.02 -8.62
C ASP A 163 -10.21 -31.61 -9.95
N GLU A 164 -10.18 -30.32 -10.27
CA GLU A 164 -9.52 -29.77 -11.46
C GLU A 164 -8.07 -29.34 -11.17
N PHE A 165 -7.77 -28.96 -9.93
CA PHE A 165 -6.48 -28.42 -9.52
C PHE A 165 -6.11 -28.87 -8.09
N PRO A 166 -5.55 -30.08 -7.93
CA PRO A 166 -5.32 -30.69 -6.61
C PRO A 166 -4.03 -30.23 -5.91
N TYR A 167 -3.65 -28.96 -6.04
CA TYR A 167 -2.43 -28.38 -5.49
C TYR A 167 -2.72 -27.29 -4.48
#